data_7e29f31c6ddcfc3f8e07b8821184df38
#
_entry.id   7e29f31c6ddcfc3f8e07b8821184df38
#
_cell.length_a   1.000
_cell.length_b   1.000
_cell.length_c   1.000
_cell.angle_alpha   90.00
_cell.angle_beta   90.00
_cell.angle_gamma   90.00
#
_symmetry.space_group_name_H-M   'P 1'
#
loop_
_entity.id
_entity.type
_entity.pdbx_description
1 polymer ?
#
loop_
_entity_poly.entity_id
_entity_poly.type
_entity_poly.pdbx_seq_one_letter_code
_entity_poly.pdbx_strand_id
1 'polypeptide(L)'
;MSFSVTILGSASAKPTPDRHPSAQIVKVHEQHYLVDAGEGAQQQMFRYGINPLKLRAVFISHLHGDHVFGLFPLISTLGLYGRRTPLKIFGPAPLGEMLGCHLRYFDTQLPYEIEWVEVDTTRHALLFENRTLEVWSVPLRHRIPTSGYLFREKQPPLNVRKEKITEYGLSIARITAAKRGEDILLDNGDTLPNAELTYRPYAPRSYAYLSDTSWSPKAAKLVEGADLLYHETTYAHAEHKIARERGHSTCLLYTSYA
;
A
#
# COMPACT_ATOMS: atom_id res chain seq x y z
N MET A 1 13.16 -11.31 -1.51
CA MET A 1 12.13 -10.44 -0.92
C MET A 1 11.39 -9.77 -2.07
N SER A 2 10.04 -9.86 -2.09
CA SER A 2 9.22 -9.38 -3.21
C SER A 2 8.48 -8.09 -2.85
N PHE A 3 8.44 -7.15 -3.78
CA PHE A 3 7.51 -6.03 -3.82
C PHE A 3 6.80 -6.11 -5.15
N SER A 4 5.47 -6.23 -5.14
CA SER A 4 4.69 -6.31 -6.38
C SER A 4 3.31 -5.70 -6.22
N VAL A 5 2.76 -5.22 -7.31
CA VAL A 5 1.40 -4.71 -7.40
C VAL A 5 0.62 -5.61 -8.35
N THR A 6 -0.54 -6.09 -7.89
CA THR A 6 -1.48 -6.85 -8.72
C THR A 6 -2.76 -6.03 -8.86
N ILE A 7 -3.09 -5.62 -10.07
CA ILE A 7 -4.32 -4.90 -10.39
C ILE A 7 -5.45 -5.93 -10.49
N LEU A 8 -6.40 -5.88 -9.55
CA LEU A 8 -7.58 -6.75 -9.52
C LEU A 8 -8.71 -6.17 -10.37
N GLY A 9 -8.79 -4.84 -10.44
CA GLY A 9 -9.73 -4.10 -11.24
C GLY A 9 -9.28 -2.65 -11.43
N SER A 10 -9.65 -2.08 -12.57
CA SER A 10 -9.33 -0.70 -12.96
C SER A 10 -10.46 -0.06 -13.78
N ALA A 11 -11.66 -0.63 -13.74
CA ALA A 11 -12.84 -0.03 -14.35
C ALA A 11 -13.40 1.08 -13.45
N SER A 12 -14.09 2.06 -14.07
CA SER A 12 -14.90 3.04 -13.36
C SER A 12 -16.25 2.44 -12.94
N ALA A 13 -17.12 3.26 -12.38
CA ALA A 13 -18.43 2.87 -11.85
C ALA A 13 -19.36 2.14 -12.85
N LYS A 14 -19.16 2.29 -14.17
CA LYS A 14 -19.98 1.61 -15.16
C LYS A 14 -19.60 0.13 -15.26
N PRO A 15 -20.51 -0.80 -14.94
CA PRO A 15 -20.23 -2.23 -15.06
C PRO A 15 -19.87 -2.63 -16.50
N THR A 16 -18.89 -3.51 -16.63
CA THR A 16 -18.52 -4.14 -17.91
C THR A 16 -18.33 -5.64 -17.71
N PRO A 17 -18.53 -6.48 -18.74
CA PRO A 17 -18.38 -7.93 -18.61
C PRO A 17 -16.96 -8.37 -18.20
N ASP A 18 -15.95 -7.66 -18.67
CA ASP A 18 -14.55 -8.10 -18.61
C ASP A 18 -13.67 -7.31 -17.65
N ARG A 19 -14.19 -6.22 -17.05
CA ARG A 19 -13.42 -5.35 -16.16
C ARG A 19 -14.12 -5.18 -14.83
N HIS A 20 -13.36 -5.34 -13.76
CA HIS A 20 -13.82 -5.09 -12.40
C HIS A 20 -13.50 -3.67 -11.96
N PRO A 21 -14.32 -3.08 -11.07
CA PRO A 21 -14.06 -1.80 -10.45
C PRO A 21 -12.74 -1.77 -9.68
N SER A 22 -12.34 -0.57 -9.25
CA SER A 22 -11.02 -0.30 -8.69
C SER A 22 -10.68 -1.17 -7.49
N ALA A 23 -9.62 -1.97 -7.60
CA ALA A 23 -9.04 -2.74 -6.52
C ALA A 23 -7.61 -3.18 -6.88
N GLN A 24 -6.67 -3.09 -5.93
CA GLN A 24 -5.29 -3.49 -6.16
C GLN A 24 -4.70 -4.16 -4.91
N ILE A 25 -3.87 -5.17 -5.10
CA ILE A 25 -3.05 -5.74 -4.03
C ILE A 25 -1.61 -5.25 -4.16
N VAL A 26 -1.13 -4.58 -3.13
CA VAL A 26 0.29 -4.31 -2.93
C VAL A 26 0.84 -5.42 -2.04
N LYS A 27 1.74 -6.23 -2.58
CA LYS A 27 2.45 -7.27 -1.83
C LYS A 27 3.83 -6.76 -1.45
N VAL A 28 4.10 -6.68 -0.16
CA VAL A 28 5.42 -6.37 0.39
C VAL A 28 5.90 -7.55 1.21
N HIS A 29 6.96 -8.21 0.73
CA HIS A 29 7.39 -9.51 1.23
C HIS A 29 6.25 -10.52 1.20
N GLU A 30 5.82 -11.04 2.37
CA GLU A 30 4.72 -12.01 2.46
C GLU A 30 3.41 -11.39 2.96
N GLN A 31 3.32 -10.06 3.04
CA GLN A 31 2.14 -9.33 3.51
C GLN A 31 1.41 -8.66 2.36
N HIS A 32 0.10 -8.72 2.38
CA HIS A 32 -0.78 -8.11 1.39
C HIS A 32 -1.49 -6.89 1.96
N TYR A 33 -1.61 -5.86 1.13
CA TYR A 33 -2.32 -4.62 1.42
C TYR A 33 -3.29 -4.38 0.26
N LEU A 34 -4.58 -4.26 0.56
CA LEU A 34 -5.59 -3.96 -0.45
C LEU A 34 -5.76 -2.45 -0.56
N VAL A 35 -5.72 -1.91 -1.76
CA VAL A 35 -6.01 -0.52 -2.07
C VAL A 35 -7.26 -0.47 -2.92
N ASP A 36 -8.28 0.17 -2.40
CA ASP A 36 -9.66 0.11 -2.84
C ASP A 36 -10.24 -1.31 -2.91
N ALA A 37 -11.52 -1.40 -2.80
CA ALA A 37 -12.26 -2.65 -2.79
C ALA A 37 -13.57 -2.49 -3.57
N GLY A 38 -13.45 -2.27 -4.87
CA GLY A 38 -14.61 -2.27 -5.76
C GLY A 38 -15.30 -3.64 -5.81
N GLU A 39 -16.51 -3.66 -6.36
CA GLU A 39 -17.30 -4.88 -6.47
C GLU A 39 -16.51 -5.98 -7.17
N GLY A 40 -16.54 -7.19 -6.61
CA GLY A 40 -15.81 -8.35 -7.13
C GLY A 40 -14.34 -8.42 -6.73
N ALA A 41 -13.81 -7.49 -5.93
CA ALA A 41 -12.41 -7.50 -5.49
C ALA A 41 -12.00 -8.84 -4.86
N GLN A 42 -12.85 -9.43 -3.99
CA GLN A 42 -12.57 -10.73 -3.37
C GLN A 42 -12.52 -11.87 -4.37
N GLN A 43 -13.42 -11.90 -5.37
CA GLN A 43 -13.41 -12.93 -6.42
C GLN A 43 -12.12 -12.84 -7.24
N GLN A 44 -11.67 -11.62 -7.54
CA GLN A 44 -10.41 -11.42 -8.23
C GLN A 44 -9.20 -11.85 -7.39
N MET A 45 -9.20 -11.61 -6.08
CA MET A 45 -8.15 -12.15 -5.21
C MET A 45 -8.05 -13.68 -5.36
N PHE A 46 -9.16 -14.40 -5.32
CA PHE A 46 -9.17 -15.87 -5.51
C PHE A 46 -8.72 -16.26 -6.92
N ARG A 47 -9.19 -15.56 -7.95
CA ARG A 47 -8.80 -15.81 -9.35
C ARG A 47 -7.29 -15.68 -9.57
N TYR A 48 -6.66 -14.73 -8.91
CA TYR A 48 -5.21 -14.52 -8.97
C TYR A 48 -4.41 -15.32 -7.91
N GLY A 49 -5.06 -16.26 -7.20
CA GLY A 49 -4.39 -17.11 -6.20
C GLY A 49 -3.87 -16.35 -4.99
N ILE A 50 -4.44 -15.16 -4.70
CA ILE A 50 -4.04 -14.33 -3.58
C ILE A 50 -4.75 -14.81 -2.32
N ASN A 51 -3.98 -15.24 -1.32
CA ASN A 51 -4.53 -15.69 -0.04
C ASN A 51 -5.05 -14.48 0.76
N PRO A 52 -6.38 -14.36 0.98
CA PRO A 52 -6.96 -13.23 1.68
C PRO A 52 -6.57 -13.17 3.17
N LEU A 53 -6.19 -14.30 3.80
CA LEU A 53 -5.74 -14.32 5.18
C LEU A 53 -4.38 -13.63 5.40
N LYS A 54 -3.59 -13.43 4.33
CA LYS A 54 -2.36 -12.63 4.38
C LYS A 54 -2.60 -11.12 4.34
N LEU A 55 -3.86 -10.69 4.20
CA LEU A 55 -4.23 -9.27 4.17
C LEU A 55 -3.99 -8.62 5.54
N ARG A 56 -3.17 -7.58 5.55
CA ARG A 56 -2.80 -6.83 6.78
C ARG A 56 -3.65 -5.59 6.98
N ALA A 57 -3.94 -4.90 5.88
CA ALA A 57 -4.74 -3.69 5.93
C ALA A 57 -5.45 -3.47 4.59
N VAL A 58 -6.53 -2.68 4.65
CA VAL A 58 -7.28 -2.15 3.51
C VAL A 58 -7.20 -0.62 3.56
N PHE A 59 -6.95 0.00 2.41
CA PHE A 59 -6.86 1.44 2.24
C PHE A 59 -7.91 1.87 1.23
N ILE A 60 -8.96 2.55 1.67
CA ILE A 60 -10.05 3.05 0.81
C ILE A 60 -9.77 4.52 0.48
N SER A 61 -9.64 4.81 -0.80
CA SER A 61 -9.33 6.15 -1.28
C SER A 61 -10.47 7.14 -1.07
N HIS A 62 -11.69 6.74 -1.42
CA HIS A 62 -12.91 7.53 -1.28
C HIS A 62 -14.18 6.64 -1.35
N LEU A 63 -15.36 7.23 -1.18
CA LEU A 63 -16.61 6.49 -1.00
C LEU A 63 -17.50 6.41 -2.25
N HIS A 64 -16.95 6.51 -3.47
CA HIS A 64 -17.70 6.06 -4.63
C HIS A 64 -17.82 4.52 -4.62
N GLY A 65 -18.95 4.00 -5.06
CA GLY A 65 -19.27 2.57 -4.93
C GLY A 65 -18.27 1.66 -5.63
N ASP A 66 -17.72 2.09 -6.75
CA ASP A 66 -16.69 1.37 -7.51
C ASP A 66 -15.32 1.27 -6.80
N HIS A 67 -15.17 1.94 -5.65
CA HIS A 67 -13.97 1.86 -4.80
C HIS A 67 -14.22 1.15 -3.47
N VAL A 68 -15.49 0.94 -3.05
CA VAL A 68 -15.78 0.48 -1.68
C VAL A 68 -16.77 -0.68 -1.57
N PHE A 69 -17.64 -0.93 -2.56
CA PHE A 69 -18.74 -1.90 -2.40
C PHE A 69 -18.28 -3.35 -2.23
N GLY A 70 -17.10 -3.73 -2.68
CA GLY A 70 -16.51 -5.05 -2.44
C GLY A 70 -15.91 -5.25 -1.05
N LEU A 71 -15.78 -4.19 -0.25
CA LEU A 71 -15.23 -4.27 1.11
C LEU A 71 -16.09 -5.11 2.04
N PHE A 72 -17.38 -4.90 2.02
CA PHE A 72 -18.32 -5.55 2.93
C PHE A 72 -18.37 -7.08 2.76
N PRO A 73 -18.58 -7.63 1.56
CA PRO A 73 -18.50 -9.07 1.38
C PRO A 73 -17.09 -9.64 1.64
N LEU A 74 -16.02 -8.87 1.44
CA LEU A 74 -14.66 -9.30 1.81
C LEU A 74 -14.54 -9.49 3.33
N ILE A 75 -15.08 -8.59 4.14
CA ILE A 75 -15.08 -8.68 5.61
C ILE A 75 -15.71 -10.00 6.05
N SER A 76 -16.93 -10.30 5.58
CA SER A 76 -17.63 -11.56 5.88
C SER A 76 -16.84 -12.78 5.42
N THR A 77 -16.29 -12.73 4.20
CA THR A 77 -15.49 -13.82 3.62
C THR A 77 -14.23 -14.12 4.46
N LEU A 78 -13.54 -13.12 4.95
CA LEU A 78 -12.37 -13.32 5.82
C LEU A 78 -12.74 -14.08 7.10
N GLY A 79 -13.92 -13.80 7.68
CA GLY A 79 -14.46 -14.53 8.82
C GLY A 79 -14.72 -16.00 8.50
N LEU A 80 -15.39 -16.28 7.35
CA LEU A 80 -15.66 -17.63 6.86
C LEU A 80 -14.39 -18.45 6.60
N TYR A 81 -13.32 -17.79 6.12
CA TYR A 81 -11.98 -18.41 5.94
C TYR A 81 -11.18 -18.55 7.24
N GLY A 82 -11.78 -18.23 8.37
CA GLY A 82 -11.18 -18.48 9.69
C GLY A 82 -10.17 -17.44 10.14
N ARG A 83 -10.25 -16.19 9.62
CA ARG A 83 -9.42 -15.09 10.16
C ARG A 83 -9.67 -14.91 11.65
N ARG A 84 -8.59 -14.72 12.42
CA ARG A 84 -8.63 -14.42 13.87
C ARG A 84 -7.82 -13.17 14.22
N THR A 85 -6.96 -12.71 13.30
CA THR A 85 -6.13 -11.51 13.53
C THR A 85 -6.90 -10.26 13.15
N PRO A 86 -6.73 -9.13 13.86
CA PRO A 86 -7.36 -7.86 13.49
C PRO A 86 -7.11 -7.45 12.05
N LEU A 87 -8.07 -6.79 11.43
CA LEU A 87 -7.96 -6.16 10.12
C LEU A 87 -8.02 -4.65 10.27
N LYS A 88 -6.95 -3.96 9.87
CA LYS A 88 -6.95 -2.50 9.80
C LYS A 88 -7.63 -2.02 8.52
N ILE A 89 -8.55 -1.08 8.65
CA ILE A 89 -9.23 -0.44 7.52
C ILE A 89 -9.04 1.06 7.63
N PHE A 90 -8.42 1.65 6.63
CA PHE A 90 -8.13 3.07 6.50
C PHE A 90 -9.06 3.69 5.46
N GLY A 91 -9.63 4.87 5.72
CA GLY A 91 -10.46 5.57 4.75
C GLY A 91 -11.07 6.86 5.30
N PRO A 92 -11.84 7.61 4.51
CA PRO A 92 -12.46 8.86 4.93
C PRO A 92 -13.55 8.64 5.99
N ALA A 93 -13.78 9.63 6.85
CA ALA A 93 -14.62 9.58 8.05
C ALA A 93 -15.95 8.82 7.89
N PRO A 94 -16.80 9.03 6.87
CA PRO A 94 -18.10 8.35 6.79
C PRO A 94 -18.01 6.82 6.60
N LEU A 95 -16.85 6.28 6.23
CA LEU A 95 -16.67 4.82 6.14
C LEU A 95 -16.84 4.13 7.49
N GLY A 96 -16.47 4.81 8.60
CA GLY A 96 -16.68 4.29 9.96
C GLY A 96 -18.14 3.99 10.28
N GLU A 97 -19.05 4.88 9.89
CA GLU A 97 -20.49 4.67 10.06
C GLU A 97 -20.99 3.49 9.21
N MET A 98 -20.54 3.41 7.96
CA MET A 98 -20.88 2.29 7.05
C MET A 98 -20.43 0.95 7.61
N LEU A 99 -19.19 0.87 8.14
CA LEU A 99 -18.66 -0.32 8.80
C LEU A 99 -19.49 -0.67 10.05
N GLY A 100 -19.81 0.31 10.89
CA GLY A 100 -20.65 0.11 12.08
C GLY A 100 -22.04 -0.40 11.72
N CYS A 101 -22.64 0.11 10.65
CA CYS A 101 -23.92 -0.36 10.13
C CYS A 101 -23.81 -1.81 9.63
N HIS A 102 -22.80 -2.10 8.81
CA HIS A 102 -22.55 -3.45 8.28
C HIS A 102 -22.37 -4.48 9.40
N LEU A 103 -21.49 -4.21 10.35
CA LEU A 103 -21.21 -5.12 11.47
C LEU A 103 -22.46 -5.37 12.32
N ARG A 104 -23.29 -4.35 12.54
CA ARG A 104 -24.52 -4.45 13.33
C ARG A 104 -25.56 -5.37 12.70
N TYR A 105 -25.70 -5.36 11.38
CA TYR A 105 -26.79 -6.05 10.69
C TYR A 105 -26.38 -7.33 9.98
N PHE A 106 -25.15 -7.44 9.53
CA PHE A 106 -24.70 -8.54 8.66
C PHE A 106 -23.62 -9.43 9.29
N ASP A 107 -22.76 -8.86 10.14
CA ASP A 107 -21.60 -9.58 10.70
C ASP A 107 -21.52 -9.44 12.24
N THR A 108 -22.65 -9.64 12.91
CA THR A 108 -22.77 -9.48 14.38
C THR A 108 -21.86 -10.40 15.21
N GLN A 109 -21.34 -11.47 14.61
CA GLN A 109 -20.45 -12.47 15.23
C GLN A 109 -19.15 -12.65 14.46
N LEU A 110 -18.59 -11.54 13.95
CA LEU A 110 -17.33 -11.59 13.23
C LEU A 110 -16.23 -12.17 14.14
N PRO A 111 -15.49 -13.23 13.72
CA PRO A 111 -14.53 -13.92 14.59
C PRO A 111 -13.19 -13.19 14.75
N TYR A 112 -13.07 -11.96 14.23
CA TYR A 112 -11.89 -11.10 14.32
C TYR A 112 -12.31 -9.64 14.45
N GLU A 113 -11.40 -8.80 14.91
CA GLU A 113 -11.63 -7.37 15.12
C GLU A 113 -11.40 -6.56 13.85
N ILE A 114 -12.23 -5.55 13.61
CA ILE A 114 -11.99 -4.48 12.63
C ILE A 114 -11.41 -3.27 13.38
N GLU A 115 -10.16 -2.95 13.08
CA GLU A 115 -9.51 -1.73 13.55
C GLU A 115 -9.73 -0.61 12.52
N TRP A 116 -10.74 0.23 12.75
CA TRP A 116 -11.02 1.38 11.90
C TRP A 116 -10.08 2.54 12.19
N VAL A 117 -9.52 3.14 11.13
CA VAL A 117 -8.64 4.31 11.19
C VAL A 117 -9.10 5.35 10.17
N GLU A 118 -9.55 6.49 10.68
CA GLU A 118 -9.94 7.62 9.85
C GLU A 118 -8.72 8.23 9.14
N VAL A 119 -8.88 8.53 7.86
CA VAL A 119 -7.89 9.23 7.03
C VAL A 119 -8.34 10.66 6.80
N ASP A 120 -7.56 11.63 7.31
CA ASP A 120 -7.71 13.03 6.92
C ASP A 120 -7.22 13.20 5.48
N THR A 121 -8.15 13.29 4.53
CA THR A 121 -7.87 13.40 3.10
C THR A 121 -7.26 14.75 2.70
N THR A 122 -7.11 15.69 3.62
CA THR A 122 -6.51 17.02 3.38
C THR A 122 -5.02 17.07 3.72
N ARG A 123 -4.51 16.05 4.41
CA ARG A 123 -3.13 16.02 4.94
C ARG A 123 -2.32 14.86 4.35
N HIS A 124 -1.04 15.11 4.17
CA HIS A 124 -0.04 14.07 3.97
C HIS A 124 0.44 13.59 5.34
N ALA A 125 0.10 12.38 5.70
CA ALA A 125 0.38 11.83 7.03
C ALA A 125 0.78 10.35 6.94
N LEU A 126 1.61 9.90 7.88
CA LEU A 126 1.92 8.49 8.07
C LEU A 126 0.67 7.80 8.67
N LEU A 127 0.12 6.82 7.93
CA LEU A 127 -1.09 6.10 8.31
C LEU A 127 -0.78 4.73 8.92
N PHE A 128 0.18 4.06 8.33
CA PHE A 128 0.56 2.70 8.72
C PHE A 128 2.07 2.55 8.71
N GLU A 129 2.58 1.86 9.70
CA GLU A 129 4.00 1.54 9.82
C GLU A 129 4.20 0.15 10.40
N ASN A 130 5.17 -0.56 9.86
CA ASN A 130 5.71 -1.76 10.47
C ASN A 130 7.24 -1.81 10.30
N ARG A 131 7.87 -2.96 10.56
CA ARG A 131 9.33 -3.09 10.46
C ARG A 131 9.89 -2.88 9.03
N THR A 132 9.08 -3.06 8.00
CA THR A 132 9.54 -3.11 6.59
C THR A 132 8.86 -2.11 5.68
N LEU A 133 7.77 -1.47 6.11
CA LEU A 133 6.92 -0.64 5.26
C LEU A 133 6.36 0.55 6.04
N GLU A 134 6.25 1.66 5.34
CA GLU A 134 5.44 2.83 5.69
C GLU A 134 4.39 3.06 4.62
N VAL A 135 3.18 3.49 5.02
CA VAL A 135 2.13 3.94 4.11
C VAL A 135 1.68 5.34 4.50
N TRP A 136 1.74 6.24 3.55
CA TRP A 136 1.42 7.66 3.71
C TRP A 136 0.17 8.03 2.91
N SER A 137 -0.68 8.93 3.45
CA SER A 137 -1.77 9.52 2.69
C SER A 137 -1.25 10.58 1.71
N VAL A 138 -1.90 10.67 0.54
CA VAL A 138 -1.63 11.71 -0.47
C VAL A 138 -2.93 12.44 -0.77
N PRO A 139 -3.09 13.72 -0.36
CA PRO A 139 -4.29 14.50 -0.65
C PRO A 139 -4.56 14.62 -2.16
N LEU A 140 -5.75 14.27 -2.58
CA LEU A 140 -6.19 14.33 -3.96
C LEU A 140 -7.29 15.37 -4.19
N ARG A 141 -7.56 15.70 -5.46
CA ARG A 141 -8.56 16.69 -5.88
C ARG A 141 -9.69 16.02 -6.62
N HIS A 142 -10.71 15.62 -5.90
CA HIS A 142 -11.93 15.02 -6.44
C HIS A 142 -13.17 15.71 -5.88
N ARG A 143 -14.37 15.29 -6.35
CA ARG A 143 -15.65 15.89 -5.92
C ARG A 143 -16.04 15.56 -4.48
N ILE A 144 -15.51 14.48 -3.94
CA ILE A 144 -15.67 14.06 -2.54
C ILE A 144 -14.30 13.90 -1.90
N PRO A 145 -14.20 13.87 -0.56
CA PRO A 145 -12.93 13.66 0.15
C PRO A 145 -12.21 12.41 -0.36
N THR A 146 -11.02 12.59 -0.93
CA THR A 146 -10.25 11.53 -1.61
C THR A 146 -8.78 11.59 -1.21
N SER A 147 -8.20 10.43 -0.94
CA SER A 147 -6.77 10.25 -0.69
C SER A 147 -6.16 9.22 -1.63
N GLY A 148 -4.97 9.50 -2.14
CA GLY A 148 -4.07 8.47 -2.64
C GLY A 148 -3.23 7.89 -1.51
N TYR A 149 -2.39 6.91 -1.85
CA TYR A 149 -1.53 6.22 -0.89
C TYR A 149 -0.13 6.01 -1.45
N LEU A 150 0.87 6.30 -0.64
CA LEU A 150 2.27 6.09 -0.97
C LEU A 150 2.87 5.03 -0.06
N PHE A 151 3.22 3.89 -0.63
CA PHE A 151 3.88 2.76 0.02
C PHE A 151 5.39 2.91 -0.14
N ARG A 152 6.14 2.93 0.95
CA ARG A 152 7.60 2.99 0.95
C ARG A 152 8.20 1.88 1.80
N GLU A 153 9.03 1.04 1.19
CA GLU A 153 9.84 0.11 1.98
C GLU A 153 10.83 0.89 2.84
N LYS A 154 10.99 0.44 4.08
CA LYS A 154 12.07 0.94 4.95
C LYS A 154 13.40 0.37 4.52
N GLN A 155 14.46 1.09 4.83
CA GLN A 155 15.82 0.60 4.59
C GLN A 155 16.01 -0.77 5.26
N PRO A 156 16.44 -1.79 4.50
CA PRO A 156 16.72 -3.08 5.09
C PRO A 156 17.94 -3.01 6.01
N PRO A 157 17.99 -3.83 7.07
CA PRO A 157 19.21 -4.01 7.84
C PRO A 157 20.38 -4.41 6.93
N LEU A 158 21.58 -3.99 7.30
CA LEU A 158 22.79 -4.44 6.64
C LEU A 158 22.96 -5.95 6.78
N ASN A 159 23.44 -6.61 5.73
CA ASN A 159 23.90 -7.98 5.79
C ASN A 159 25.42 -8.01 5.88
N VAL A 160 25.95 -8.87 6.73
CA VAL A 160 27.41 -9.12 6.80
C VAL A 160 27.79 -10.11 5.72
N ARG A 161 28.87 -9.84 5.01
CA ARG A 161 29.44 -10.72 3.97
C ARG A 161 29.90 -12.02 4.63
N LYS A 162 29.42 -13.17 4.16
CA LYS A 162 29.69 -14.48 4.76
C LYS A 162 31.18 -14.80 4.80
N GLU A 163 31.89 -14.45 3.71
CA GLU A 163 33.33 -14.61 3.60
C GLU A 163 34.09 -13.86 4.70
N LYS A 164 33.62 -12.64 5.04
CA LYS A 164 34.23 -11.82 6.09
C LYS A 164 33.98 -12.37 7.51
N ILE A 165 32.84 -13.02 7.73
CA ILE A 165 32.57 -13.70 9.00
C ILE A 165 33.61 -14.79 9.25
N THR A 166 33.92 -15.59 8.23
CA THR A 166 34.90 -16.69 8.32
C THR A 166 36.33 -16.17 8.35
N GLU A 167 36.67 -15.19 7.52
CA GLU A 167 37.99 -14.59 7.40
C GLU A 167 38.48 -13.98 8.72
N TYR A 168 37.58 -13.27 9.42
CA TYR A 168 37.90 -12.55 10.67
C TYR A 168 37.37 -13.24 11.92
N GLY A 169 36.78 -14.42 11.83
CA GLY A 169 36.26 -15.16 12.98
C GLY A 169 35.23 -14.35 13.81
N LEU A 170 34.32 -13.60 13.12
CA LEU A 170 33.44 -12.65 13.79
C LEU A 170 32.45 -13.35 14.74
N SER A 171 32.46 -12.97 16.00
CA SER A 171 31.48 -13.41 16.98
C SER A 171 30.07 -12.86 16.65
N ILE A 172 29.01 -13.47 17.22
CA ILE A 172 27.62 -13.02 17.06
C ILE A 172 27.45 -11.56 17.50
N ALA A 173 28.13 -11.14 18.56
CA ALA A 173 28.12 -9.76 19.04
C ALA A 173 28.68 -8.79 17.98
N ARG A 174 29.84 -9.11 17.39
CA ARG A 174 30.45 -8.33 16.31
C ARG A 174 29.59 -8.30 15.03
N ILE A 175 28.99 -9.43 14.66
CA ILE A 175 28.04 -9.50 13.53
C ILE A 175 26.84 -8.59 13.80
N THR A 176 26.32 -8.57 15.02
CA THR A 176 25.18 -7.71 15.40
C THR A 176 25.55 -6.23 15.38
N ALA A 177 26.73 -5.86 15.85
CA ALA A 177 27.27 -4.50 15.79
C ALA A 177 27.46 -4.04 14.33
N ALA A 178 28.07 -4.88 13.48
CA ALA A 178 28.23 -4.60 12.07
C ALA A 178 26.88 -4.38 11.34
N LYS A 179 25.84 -5.15 11.66
CA LYS A 179 24.49 -4.96 11.12
C LYS A 179 23.84 -3.63 11.51
N ARG A 180 24.29 -3.00 12.61
CA ARG A 180 23.88 -1.64 13.03
C ARG A 180 24.67 -0.54 12.35
N GLY A 181 25.72 -0.88 11.57
CA GLY A 181 26.57 0.09 10.88
C GLY A 181 27.86 0.42 11.64
N GLU A 182 28.16 -0.30 12.72
CA GLU A 182 29.38 -0.06 13.54
C GLU A 182 30.62 -0.68 12.89
N ASP A 183 31.75 0.01 12.95
CA ASP A 183 33.06 -0.57 12.63
C ASP A 183 33.44 -1.59 13.70
N ILE A 184 34.20 -2.60 13.37
CA ILE A 184 34.53 -3.71 14.27
C ILE A 184 36.00 -3.67 14.66
N LEU A 185 36.26 -3.54 15.97
CA LEU A 185 37.58 -3.70 16.54
C LEU A 185 37.92 -5.19 16.63
N LEU A 186 39.02 -5.60 15.98
CA LEU A 186 39.56 -6.96 16.01
C LEU A 186 40.45 -7.18 17.25
N ASP A 187 40.72 -8.45 17.57
CA ASP A 187 41.52 -8.80 18.76
C ASP A 187 42.99 -8.37 18.66
N ASN A 188 43.48 -8.15 17.43
CA ASN A 188 44.82 -7.63 17.17
C ASN A 188 44.94 -6.10 17.27
N GLY A 189 43.85 -5.40 17.58
CA GLY A 189 43.80 -3.94 17.69
C GLY A 189 43.43 -3.20 16.40
N ASP A 190 43.28 -3.89 15.27
CA ASP A 190 42.89 -3.29 14.02
C ASP A 190 41.38 -2.98 14.00
N THR A 191 41.00 -1.89 13.34
CA THR A 191 39.60 -1.54 13.09
C THR A 191 39.21 -1.94 11.67
N LEU A 192 38.18 -2.76 11.55
CA LEU A 192 37.63 -3.21 10.28
C LEU A 192 36.42 -2.35 9.92
N PRO A 193 36.49 -1.54 8.84
CA PRO A 193 35.43 -0.64 8.46
C PRO A 193 34.13 -1.37 8.12
N ASN A 194 32.98 -0.86 8.56
CA ASN A 194 31.68 -1.46 8.31
C ASN A 194 31.38 -1.61 6.80
N ALA A 195 31.81 -0.66 5.98
CA ALA A 195 31.63 -0.68 4.52
C ALA A 195 32.28 -1.89 3.84
N GLU A 196 33.39 -2.43 4.42
CA GLU A 196 34.04 -3.63 3.91
C GLU A 196 33.34 -4.91 4.36
N LEU A 197 32.70 -4.86 5.54
CA LEU A 197 32.03 -5.99 6.17
C LEU A 197 30.64 -6.24 5.65
N THR A 198 29.93 -5.18 5.26
CA THR A 198 28.50 -5.24 5.07
C THR A 198 28.07 -4.83 3.66
N TYR A 199 26.82 -5.12 3.35
CA TYR A 199 26.15 -4.65 2.15
C TYR A 199 24.65 -4.52 2.41
N ARG A 200 23.98 -3.66 1.65
CA ARG A 200 22.51 -3.59 1.63
C ARG A 200 21.97 -4.69 0.71
N PRO A 201 21.07 -5.57 1.20
CA PRO A 201 20.58 -6.71 0.42
C PRO A 201 19.71 -6.30 -0.77
N TYR A 202 19.06 -5.14 -0.70
CA TYR A 202 18.28 -4.51 -1.78
C TYR A 202 18.10 -3.02 -1.52
N ALA A 203 17.77 -2.25 -2.57
CA ALA A 203 17.31 -0.88 -2.45
C ALA A 203 15.82 -0.88 -2.06
N PRO A 204 15.38 0.00 -1.12
CA PRO A 204 13.97 0.18 -0.81
C PRO A 204 13.18 0.55 -2.06
N ARG A 205 11.98 0.03 -2.18
CA ARG A 205 11.07 0.29 -3.30
C ARG A 205 9.86 1.06 -2.82
N SER A 206 9.25 1.79 -3.72
CA SER A 206 8.08 2.61 -3.45
C SER A 206 7.02 2.48 -4.54
N TYR A 207 5.77 2.57 -4.12
CA TYR A 207 4.61 2.55 -4.98
C TYR A 207 3.64 3.65 -4.58
N ALA A 208 3.25 4.49 -5.54
CA ALA A 208 2.23 5.51 -5.35
C ALA A 208 0.94 5.12 -6.09
N TYR A 209 -0.17 5.14 -5.38
CA TYR A 209 -1.51 4.98 -5.91
C TYR A 209 -2.24 6.32 -5.85
N LEU A 210 -2.48 6.93 -6.99
CA LEU A 210 -3.30 8.13 -7.13
C LEU A 210 -4.63 7.73 -7.77
N SER A 211 -5.67 7.71 -6.93
CA SER A 211 -7.04 7.40 -7.29
C SER A 211 -7.69 8.55 -8.08
N ASP A 212 -9.00 8.61 -8.10
CA ASP A 212 -9.77 9.65 -8.78
C ASP A 212 -9.31 11.05 -8.37
N THR A 213 -8.80 11.81 -9.32
CA THR A 213 -8.23 13.14 -9.08
C THR A 213 -8.10 13.97 -10.35
N SER A 214 -8.40 15.25 -10.27
CA SER A 214 -7.86 16.20 -11.23
C SER A 214 -6.38 16.49 -10.97
N TRP A 215 -5.68 17.07 -11.92
CA TRP A 215 -4.27 17.44 -11.79
C TRP A 215 -3.97 18.19 -10.49
N SER A 216 -2.99 17.70 -9.75
CA SER A 216 -2.53 18.26 -8.46
C SER A 216 -1.00 18.33 -8.39
N PRO A 217 -0.39 19.53 -8.61
CA PRO A 217 1.05 19.69 -8.42
C PRO A 217 1.54 19.31 -7.02
N LYS A 218 0.67 19.50 -6.00
CA LYS A 218 0.99 19.11 -4.63
C LYS A 218 1.10 17.59 -4.51
N ALA A 219 0.18 16.84 -5.10
CA ALA A 219 0.24 15.38 -5.11
C ALA A 219 1.46 14.88 -5.89
N ALA A 220 1.76 15.48 -7.05
CA ALA A 220 2.95 15.16 -7.85
C ALA A 220 4.22 15.27 -7.02
N LYS A 221 4.41 16.39 -6.30
CA LYS A 221 5.58 16.61 -5.43
C LYS A 221 5.68 15.59 -4.28
N LEU A 222 4.55 15.13 -3.74
CA LEU A 222 4.53 14.15 -2.65
C LEU A 222 4.94 12.75 -3.10
N VAL A 223 4.71 12.41 -4.36
CA VAL A 223 5.04 11.09 -4.93
C VAL A 223 6.28 11.12 -5.84
N GLU A 224 6.95 12.26 -5.93
CA GLU A 224 8.20 12.42 -6.70
C GLU A 224 9.23 11.37 -6.29
N GLY A 225 9.85 10.73 -7.27
CA GLY A 225 10.84 9.67 -7.05
C GLY A 225 10.24 8.32 -6.63
N ALA A 226 8.93 8.12 -6.71
CA ALA A 226 8.34 6.78 -6.55
C ALA A 226 8.77 5.85 -7.69
N ASP A 227 9.15 4.60 -7.36
CA ASP A 227 9.61 3.62 -8.36
C ASP A 227 8.47 3.16 -9.28
N LEU A 228 7.23 3.17 -8.80
CA LEU A 228 6.04 2.84 -9.58
C LEU A 228 4.91 3.78 -9.20
N LEU A 229 4.27 4.37 -10.20
CA LEU A 229 3.08 5.22 -10.06
C LEU A 229 1.89 4.59 -10.78
N TYR A 230 0.78 4.41 -10.06
CA TYR A 230 -0.55 4.25 -10.65
C TYR A 230 -1.30 5.58 -10.55
N HIS A 231 -1.83 6.03 -11.67
CA HIS A 231 -2.64 7.24 -11.75
C HIS A 231 -3.87 6.98 -12.61
N GLU A 232 -5.03 7.46 -12.15
CA GLU A 232 -6.25 7.37 -12.95
C GLU A 232 -6.12 8.13 -14.27
N THR A 233 -6.78 7.65 -15.31
CA THR A 233 -6.88 8.30 -16.62
C THR A 233 -8.27 8.06 -17.21
N THR A 234 -9.29 8.48 -16.49
CA THR A 234 -10.69 8.16 -16.76
C THR A 234 -11.19 8.70 -18.10
N TYR A 235 -10.60 9.81 -18.56
CA TYR A 235 -11.03 10.49 -19.78
C TYR A 235 -9.94 10.54 -20.84
N ALA A 236 -10.35 10.50 -22.11
CA ALA A 236 -9.46 10.81 -23.22
C ALA A 236 -9.09 12.31 -23.22
N HIS A 237 -7.95 12.67 -23.81
CA HIS A 237 -7.50 14.07 -23.83
C HIS A 237 -8.51 15.04 -24.48
N ALA A 238 -9.24 14.60 -25.49
CA ALA A 238 -10.30 15.39 -26.14
C ALA A 238 -11.42 15.79 -25.15
N GLU A 239 -11.58 15.05 -24.06
CA GLU A 239 -12.61 15.26 -23.05
C GLU A 239 -12.10 16.02 -21.82
N HIS A 240 -10.97 16.71 -21.92
CA HIS A 240 -10.29 17.36 -20.78
C HIS A 240 -11.19 18.34 -19.99
N LYS A 241 -12.17 19.00 -20.65
CA LYS A 241 -13.12 19.89 -19.98
C LYS A 241 -14.02 19.10 -19.02
N ILE A 242 -14.60 18.00 -19.52
CA ILE A 242 -15.47 17.11 -18.72
C ILE A 242 -14.66 16.45 -17.59
N ALA A 243 -13.44 16.01 -17.87
CA ALA A 243 -12.54 15.46 -16.85
C ALA A 243 -12.34 16.45 -15.70
N ARG A 244 -12.01 17.71 -16.01
CA ARG A 244 -11.81 18.76 -15.01
C ARG A 244 -13.07 19.06 -14.19
N GLU A 245 -14.24 19.16 -14.84
CA GLU A 245 -15.53 19.41 -14.17
C GLU A 245 -15.91 18.29 -13.22
N ARG A 246 -15.54 17.05 -13.55
CA ARG A 246 -15.82 15.86 -12.76
C ARG A 246 -14.73 15.48 -11.76
N GLY A 247 -13.65 16.26 -11.71
CA GLY A 247 -12.52 16.01 -10.78
C GLY A 247 -11.68 14.80 -11.15
N HIS A 248 -11.48 14.59 -12.48
CA HIS A 248 -10.68 13.51 -13.05
C HIS A 248 -9.53 14.01 -13.92
N SER A 249 -8.65 13.10 -14.29
CA SER A 249 -7.52 13.33 -15.18
C SER A 249 -7.73 12.71 -16.56
N THR A 250 -6.89 13.14 -17.51
CA THR A 250 -6.80 12.55 -18.84
C THR A 250 -5.47 11.86 -19.05
N CYS A 251 -5.38 11.00 -20.06
CA CYS A 251 -4.18 10.20 -20.35
C CYS A 251 -2.90 11.03 -20.59
N LEU A 252 -2.99 12.30 -20.95
CA LEU A 252 -1.81 13.17 -21.12
C LEU A 252 -1.41 13.89 -19.82
N LEU A 253 -2.32 14.07 -18.86
CA LEU A 253 -2.01 14.77 -17.62
C LEU A 253 -1.11 13.96 -16.70
N TYR A 254 -1.26 12.63 -16.64
CA TYR A 254 -0.44 11.81 -15.76
C TYR A 254 1.05 11.84 -16.13
N THR A 255 1.39 12.07 -17.42
CA THR A 255 2.79 12.20 -17.85
C THR A 255 3.51 13.39 -17.20
N SER A 256 2.76 14.34 -16.64
CA SER A 256 3.32 15.48 -15.89
C SER A 256 3.76 15.11 -14.46
N TYR A 257 3.51 13.87 -14.03
CA TYR A 257 4.02 13.34 -12.75
C TYR A 257 5.38 12.61 -12.90
N ALA A 258 5.79 12.31 -14.14
CA ALA A 258 7.01 11.55 -14.45
C ALA A 258 8.28 12.42 -14.43
#